data_4e9b9deec67bb9162b77dc200b9948c0
#
_entry.id   4e9b9deec67bb9162b77dc200b9948c0
#
_cell.length_a   1.000
_cell.length_b   1.000
_cell.length_c   1.000
_cell.angle_alpha   90.00
_cell.angle_beta   90.00
_cell.angle_gamma   90.00
#
_symmetry.space_group_name_H-M   'P 1'
#
loop_
_entity.id
_entity.type
_entity.pdbx_description
1 polymer ?
#
loop_
_entity_poly.entity_id
_entity_poly.type
_entity_poly.pdbx_seq_one_letter_code
_entity_poly.pdbx_strand_id
1 'polypeptide(L)'
;MKSIEDELRSALHEAAIEHFGDGTEIEGLVKLSGGASRETWSFDAAIPDGGRLPLILKRDPPSDEVTDGPTGVASVLGVDRWTEGRLLELAGEVGVPVPRVHFFLAADPRTTAGFVMQRLEGETLGRRILREDAYAEARP
;
A
#
# COMPACT_ATOMS: atom_id res chain seq x y z
N MET A 1 23.89 -11.07 1.53
CA MET A 1 22.50 -11.42 1.14
C MET A 1 21.64 -10.20 1.40
N LYS A 2 20.92 -9.74 0.40
CA LYS A 2 19.99 -8.62 0.58
C LYS A 2 18.79 -9.10 1.39
N SER A 3 18.28 -8.27 2.29
CA SER A 3 17.06 -8.60 3.00
C SER A 3 15.85 -8.43 2.08
N ILE A 4 14.71 -9.06 2.43
CA ILE A 4 13.43 -8.88 1.71
C ILE A 4 13.05 -7.39 1.66
N GLU A 5 13.34 -6.65 2.72
CA GLU A 5 13.10 -5.21 2.78
C GLU A 5 13.99 -4.43 1.78
N ASP A 6 15.28 -4.79 1.66
CA ASP A 6 16.19 -4.15 0.72
C ASP A 6 15.79 -4.41 -0.73
N GLU A 7 15.33 -5.62 -1.02
CA GLU A 7 14.83 -5.99 -2.34
C GLU A 7 13.54 -5.23 -2.69
N LEU A 8 12.61 -5.16 -1.75
CA LEU A 8 11.38 -4.38 -1.91
C LEU A 8 11.69 -2.90 -2.09
N ARG A 9 12.58 -2.34 -1.29
CA ARG A 9 13.01 -0.95 -1.40
C ARG A 9 13.58 -0.65 -2.79
N SER A 10 14.39 -1.54 -3.32
CA SER A 10 14.95 -1.40 -4.67
C SER A 10 13.86 -1.38 -5.74
N ALA A 11 12.92 -2.31 -5.69
CA ALA A 11 11.80 -2.38 -6.63
C ALA A 11 10.89 -1.14 -6.54
N LEU A 12 10.58 -0.70 -5.32
CA LEU A 12 9.80 0.53 -5.09
C LEU A 12 10.50 1.77 -5.60
N HIS A 13 11.81 1.87 -5.37
CA HIS A 13 12.61 3.01 -5.81
C HIS A 13 12.60 3.14 -7.34
N GLU A 14 12.82 2.04 -8.05
CA GLU A 14 12.74 2.02 -9.52
C GLU A 14 11.36 2.44 -10.02
N ALA A 15 10.29 1.88 -9.47
CA ALA A 15 8.92 2.23 -9.85
C ALA A 15 8.57 3.68 -9.51
N ALA A 16 9.08 4.20 -8.39
CA ALA A 16 8.87 5.60 -8.00
C ALA A 16 9.60 6.57 -8.95
N ILE A 17 10.83 6.24 -9.36
CA ILE A 17 11.56 7.03 -10.37
C ILE A 17 10.80 7.05 -11.69
N GLU A 18 10.30 5.90 -12.13
CA GLU A 18 9.53 5.79 -13.37
C GLU A 18 8.25 6.64 -13.33
N HIS A 19 7.60 6.71 -12.17
CA HIS A 19 6.34 7.44 -12.01
C HIS A 19 6.52 8.93 -11.68
N PHE A 20 7.45 9.29 -10.80
CA PHE A 20 7.64 10.66 -10.31
C PHE A 20 8.83 11.39 -10.94
N GLY A 21 9.72 10.67 -11.61
CA GLY A 21 10.90 11.22 -12.26
C GLY A 21 12.22 10.89 -11.58
N ASP A 22 13.30 11.07 -12.34
CA ASP A 22 14.66 10.87 -11.87
C ASP A 22 14.97 11.74 -10.65
N GLY A 23 15.70 11.19 -9.69
CA GLY A 23 16.03 11.86 -8.45
C GLY A 23 15.01 11.64 -7.32
N THR A 24 13.95 10.87 -7.57
CA THR A 24 13.03 10.43 -6.51
C THR A 24 13.73 9.48 -5.54
N GLU A 25 13.58 9.72 -4.25
CA GLU A 25 14.12 8.87 -3.19
C GLU A 25 13.01 8.28 -2.33
N ILE A 26 13.23 7.06 -1.83
CA ILE A 26 12.33 6.37 -0.90
C ILE A 26 12.86 6.50 0.51
N GLU A 27 12.05 7.06 1.40
CA GLU A 27 12.41 7.30 2.79
C GLU A 27 11.43 6.62 3.75
N GLY A 28 11.91 6.18 4.89
CA GLY A 28 11.08 5.70 5.99
C GLY A 28 10.22 4.48 5.66
N LEU A 29 10.71 3.53 4.86
CA LEU A 29 9.97 2.32 4.53
C LEU A 29 9.79 1.46 5.78
N VAL A 30 8.55 1.27 6.21
CA VAL A 30 8.17 0.53 7.41
C VAL A 30 6.96 -0.34 7.14
N LYS A 31 7.05 -1.60 7.53
CA LYS A 31 5.90 -2.53 7.49
C LYS A 31 4.94 -2.19 8.62
N LEU A 32 3.68 -1.97 8.28
CA LEU A 32 2.64 -1.71 9.26
C LEU A 32 2.09 -3.04 9.81
N SER A 33 1.92 -3.10 11.13
CA SER A 33 1.31 -4.26 11.80
C SER A 33 -0.22 -4.19 11.68
N GLY A 34 -0.88 -5.34 11.49
CA GLY A 34 -2.33 -5.42 11.61
C GLY A 34 -3.10 -6.13 10.50
N GLY A 35 -2.42 -6.66 9.49
CA GLY A 35 -3.07 -7.49 8.47
C GLY A 35 -2.58 -8.94 8.54
N ALA A 36 -3.46 -9.90 8.83
CA ALA A 36 -3.08 -11.29 8.97
C ALA A 36 -2.68 -11.99 7.66
N SER A 37 -3.14 -11.48 6.51
CA SER A 37 -2.97 -12.14 5.21
C SER A 37 -2.38 -11.24 4.12
N ARG A 38 -2.13 -9.99 4.40
CA ARG A 38 -1.71 -9.01 3.38
C ARG A 38 -0.76 -7.99 3.98
N GLU A 39 0.24 -7.59 3.21
CA GLU A 39 1.24 -6.65 3.67
C GLU A 39 0.89 -5.22 3.30
N THR A 40 1.01 -4.35 4.29
CA THR A 40 0.90 -2.90 4.13
C THR A 40 2.19 -2.24 4.59
N TRP A 41 2.78 -1.42 3.73
CA TRP A 41 4.00 -0.69 4.00
C TRP A 41 3.75 0.81 3.90
N SER A 42 4.31 1.56 4.82
CA SER A 42 4.31 3.03 4.81
C SER A 42 5.68 3.54 4.41
N PHE A 43 5.72 4.59 3.59
CA PHE A 43 6.96 5.26 3.21
C PHE A 43 6.67 6.67 2.69
N ASP A 44 7.71 7.47 2.55
CA ASP A 44 7.63 8.77 1.89
C ASP A 44 8.46 8.74 0.59
N ALA A 45 7.95 9.35 -0.45
CA ALA A 45 8.70 9.63 -1.67
C ALA A 45 9.14 11.09 -1.67
N ALA A 46 10.45 11.32 -1.62
CA ALA A 46 11.03 12.64 -1.85
C ALA A 46 11.21 12.84 -3.35
N ILE A 47 10.40 13.72 -3.93
CA ILE A 47 10.39 13.97 -5.38
C ILE A 47 11.33 15.12 -5.75
N PRO A 48 11.86 15.17 -7.00
CA PRO A 48 12.83 16.18 -7.43
C PRO A 48 12.39 17.63 -7.25
N ASP A 49 11.08 17.88 -7.32
CA ASP A 49 10.48 19.21 -7.14
C ASP A 49 10.52 19.72 -5.67
N GLY A 50 11.19 18.98 -4.78
CA GLY A 50 11.30 19.32 -3.38
C GLY A 50 10.09 18.93 -2.53
N GLY A 51 9.11 18.27 -3.12
CA GLY A 51 7.95 17.74 -2.41
C GLY A 51 8.24 16.40 -1.74
N ARG A 52 7.50 16.12 -0.67
CA ARG A 52 7.50 14.82 0.00
C ARG A 52 6.09 14.28 0.01
N LEU A 53 5.90 13.09 -0.57
CA LEU A 53 4.60 12.44 -0.68
C LEU A 53 4.51 11.29 0.32
N PRO A 54 3.57 11.35 1.28
CA PRO A 54 3.27 10.23 2.15
C PRO A 54 2.48 9.16 1.39
N LEU A 55 3.02 7.94 1.37
CA LEU A 55 2.52 6.83 0.55
C LEU A 55 2.31 5.55 1.34
N ILE A 56 1.44 4.71 0.83
CA ILE A 56 1.16 3.34 1.29
C ILE A 56 1.32 2.38 0.12
N LEU A 57 2.10 1.33 0.31
CA LEU A 57 2.11 0.16 -0.56
C LEU A 57 1.23 -0.92 0.05
N LYS A 58 0.34 -1.47 -0.75
CA LYS A 58 -0.37 -2.73 -0.47
C LYS A 58 0.12 -3.80 -1.43
N ARG A 59 0.60 -4.92 -0.89
CA ARG A 59 1.03 -6.08 -1.68
C ARG A 59 0.62 -7.38 -1.02
N ASP A 60 0.65 -8.45 -1.77
CA ASP A 60 0.54 -9.79 -1.21
C ASP A 60 1.88 -10.21 -0.58
N PRO A 61 1.89 -11.05 0.47
CA PRO A 61 3.13 -11.55 1.03
C PRO A 61 3.89 -12.40 0.00
N PRO A 62 5.22 -12.56 0.15
CA PRO A 62 5.98 -13.48 -0.68
C PRO A 62 5.40 -14.90 -0.65
N SER A 63 5.45 -15.61 -1.78
CA SER A 63 4.77 -16.88 -2.01
C SER A 63 5.19 -18.05 -1.13
N ASP A 64 6.27 -17.94 -0.38
CA ASP A 64 6.72 -18.96 0.57
C ASP A 64 5.76 -19.15 1.76
N GLU A 65 4.85 -18.20 1.98
CA GLU A 65 3.81 -18.26 3.01
C GLU A 65 2.40 -18.56 2.44
N VAL A 66 2.28 -18.61 1.11
CA VAL A 66 1.02 -19.01 0.48
C VAL A 66 1.03 -20.52 0.37
N THR A 67 0.36 -21.18 1.29
CA THR A 67 0.10 -22.62 1.19
C THR A 67 -0.53 -22.93 -0.17
N ASP A 68 0.21 -23.70 -0.99
CA ASP A 68 -0.25 -24.24 -2.25
C ASP A 68 -1.60 -24.96 -2.06
N GLY A 69 -2.64 -24.34 -2.57
CA GLY A 69 -3.95 -24.96 -2.67
C GLY A 69 -4.89 -24.05 -3.45
N PRO A 70 -5.76 -24.62 -4.29
CA PRO A 70 -6.79 -23.85 -5.01
C PRO A 70 -7.78 -23.17 -4.08
N THR A 71 -7.57 -23.24 -2.78
CA THR A 71 -8.39 -22.72 -1.71
C THR A 71 -7.63 -21.84 -0.71
N GLY A 72 -6.53 -21.22 -1.12
CA GLY A 72 -5.93 -20.17 -0.29
C GLY A 72 -6.99 -19.13 0.09
N VAL A 73 -7.04 -18.72 1.36
CA VAL A 73 -8.00 -17.73 1.88
C VAL A 73 -8.02 -16.47 1.02
N ALA A 74 -6.91 -16.17 0.35
CA ALA A 74 -6.83 -15.12 -0.66
C ALA A 74 -7.74 -15.36 -1.88
N SER A 75 -7.98 -16.61 -2.28
CA SER A 75 -8.87 -16.92 -3.42
C SER A 75 -10.35 -16.91 -3.05
N VAL A 76 -10.69 -17.07 -1.78
CA VAL A 76 -12.08 -17.10 -1.30
C VAL A 76 -12.64 -15.72 -0.96
N LEU A 77 -11.76 -14.77 -0.62
CA LEU A 77 -12.12 -13.37 -0.33
C LEU A 77 -11.55 -12.38 -1.34
N GLY A 78 -10.99 -12.88 -2.44
CA GLY A 78 -9.85 -12.28 -3.01
C GLY A 78 -10.00 -11.62 -4.34
N VAL A 79 -10.33 -10.39 -4.29
CA VAL A 79 -9.83 -9.43 -5.28
C VAL A 79 -8.31 -9.36 -5.11
N ASP A 80 -7.55 -9.63 -6.18
CA ASP A 80 -6.09 -9.43 -6.18
C ASP A 80 -5.73 -7.95 -6.00
N ARG A 81 -4.46 -7.68 -5.70
CA ARG A 81 -4.00 -6.30 -5.43
C ARG A 81 -4.18 -5.37 -6.63
N TRP A 82 -4.00 -5.88 -7.82
CA TRP A 82 -4.20 -5.11 -9.04
C TRP A 82 -5.65 -4.67 -9.20
N THR A 83 -6.58 -5.61 -9.06
CA THR A 83 -8.02 -5.35 -9.14
C THR A 83 -8.47 -4.40 -8.03
N GLU A 84 -7.98 -4.56 -6.80
CA GLU A 84 -8.28 -3.63 -5.70
C GLU A 84 -7.84 -2.20 -6.03
N GLY A 85 -6.61 -2.01 -6.51
CA GLY A 85 -6.12 -0.70 -6.93
C GLY A 85 -6.96 -0.09 -8.06
N ARG A 86 -7.35 -0.88 -9.06
CA ARG A 86 -8.21 -0.43 -10.15
C ARG A 86 -9.61 -0.04 -9.69
N LEU A 87 -10.18 -0.77 -8.73
CA LEU A 87 -11.47 -0.41 -8.14
C LEU A 87 -11.41 0.91 -7.37
N LEU A 88 -10.30 1.17 -6.66
CA LEU A 88 -10.09 2.47 -6.01
C LEU A 88 -9.99 3.62 -7.03
N GLU A 89 -9.28 3.43 -8.13
CA GLU A 89 -9.22 4.43 -9.21
C GLU A 89 -10.63 4.73 -9.75
N LEU A 90 -11.40 3.71 -10.11
CA LEU A 90 -12.76 3.87 -10.61
C LEU A 90 -13.68 4.54 -9.58
N ALA A 91 -13.58 4.19 -8.31
CA ALA A 91 -14.34 4.82 -7.24
C ALA A 91 -14.03 6.33 -7.16
N GLY A 92 -12.76 6.70 -7.26
CA GLY A 92 -12.34 8.11 -7.31
C GLY A 92 -12.89 8.86 -8.52
N GLU A 93 -12.89 8.22 -9.69
CA GLU A 93 -13.43 8.82 -10.93
C GLU A 93 -14.93 9.15 -10.85
N VAL A 94 -15.69 8.35 -10.11
CA VAL A 94 -17.13 8.60 -9.91
C VAL A 94 -17.44 9.42 -8.66
N GLY A 95 -16.42 10.01 -8.01
CA GLY A 95 -16.57 10.95 -6.92
C GLY A 95 -16.67 10.33 -5.53
N VAL A 96 -16.37 9.04 -5.37
CA VAL A 96 -16.25 8.44 -4.05
C VAL A 96 -14.93 8.91 -3.40
N PRO A 97 -14.94 9.41 -2.16
CA PRO A 97 -13.72 9.82 -1.48
C PRO A 97 -12.88 8.58 -1.12
N VAL A 98 -11.80 8.39 -1.85
CA VAL A 98 -10.84 7.28 -1.70
C VAL A 98 -9.41 7.80 -1.73
N PRO A 99 -8.43 7.07 -1.17
CA PRO A 99 -7.03 7.40 -1.38
C PRO A 99 -6.68 7.39 -2.87
N ARG A 100 -5.91 8.38 -3.29
CA ARG A 100 -5.43 8.42 -4.69
C ARG A 100 -4.44 7.28 -4.92
N VAL A 101 -4.68 6.45 -5.92
CA VAL A 101 -3.71 5.47 -6.41
C VAL A 101 -2.70 6.20 -7.29
N HIS A 102 -1.41 6.02 -7.02
CA HIS A 102 -0.33 6.66 -7.75
C HIS A 102 0.22 5.76 -8.85
N PHE A 103 0.60 4.54 -8.51
CA PHE A 103 1.12 3.58 -9.48
C PHE A 103 0.97 2.14 -9.00
N PHE A 104 1.12 1.21 -9.92
CA PHE A 104 1.11 -0.22 -9.66
C PHE A 104 2.53 -0.77 -9.66
N LEU A 105 2.79 -1.71 -8.77
CA LEU A 105 4.05 -2.43 -8.69
C LEU A 105 3.85 -3.82 -9.29
N ALA A 106 4.53 -4.09 -10.40
CA ALA A 106 4.51 -5.41 -11.02
C ALA A 106 5.30 -6.43 -10.20
N ALA A 107 4.85 -7.68 -10.21
CA ALA A 107 5.62 -8.76 -9.60
C ALA A 107 6.94 -8.96 -10.35
N ASP A 108 8.03 -9.08 -9.59
CA ASP A 108 9.35 -9.46 -10.09
C ASP A 108 10.06 -10.32 -9.01
N PRO A 109 11.28 -10.81 -9.23
CA PRO A 109 11.97 -11.62 -8.22
C PRO A 109 12.18 -10.96 -6.86
N ARG A 110 12.03 -9.63 -6.77
CA ARG A 110 12.23 -8.84 -5.54
C ARG A 110 10.93 -8.56 -4.79
N THR A 111 9.79 -8.65 -5.47
CA THR A 111 8.50 -8.27 -4.88
C THR A 111 7.32 -8.95 -5.54
N THR A 112 6.28 -9.14 -4.77
CA THR A 112 4.96 -9.51 -5.29
C THR A 112 4.24 -8.29 -5.87
N ALA A 113 3.22 -8.54 -6.68
CA ALA A 113 2.38 -7.47 -7.24
C ALA A 113 1.70 -6.66 -6.14
N GLY A 114 1.54 -5.36 -6.39
CA GLY A 114 0.91 -4.44 -5.46
C GLY A 114 0.52 -3.14 -6.11
N PHE A 115 0.04 -2.20 -5.30
CA PHE A 115 -0.19 -0.83 -5.72
C PHE A 115 0.19 0.16 -4.64
N VAL A 116 0.55 1.35 -5.07
CA VAL A 116 0.93 2.45 -4.20
C VAL A 116 -0.16 3.52 -4.24
N MET A 117 -0.60 3.93 -3.07
CA MET A 117 -1.63 4.94 -2.90
C MET A 117 -1.23 6.01 -1.89
N GLN A 118 -1.97 7.10 -1.87
CA GLN A 118 -1.85 8.15 -0.88
C GLN A 118 -2.02 7.60 0.55
N ARG A 119 -1.12 7.98 1.45
CA ARG A 119 -1.31 7.76 2.89
C ARG A 119 -2.23 8.83 3.45
N LEU A 120 -3.38 8.41 3.95
CA LEU A 120 -4.30 9.27 4.67
C LEU A 120 -4.00 9.22 6.17
N GLU A 121 -4.07 10.37 6.82
CA GLU A 121 -4.02 10.44 8.26
C GLU A 121 -5.39 10.16 8.85
N GLY A 122 -5.43 9.44 9.96
CA GLY A 122 -6.67 9.11 10.62
C GLY A 122 -6.53 8.01 11.65
N GLU A 123 -7.56 7.83 12.43
CA GLU A 123 -7.63 6.78 13.44
C GLU A 123 -8.29 5.52 12.85
N THR A 124 -7.62 4.38 12.99
CA THR A 124 -8.10 3.08 12.48
C THR A 124 -8.62 2.15 13.58
N LEU A 125 -8.38 2.50 14.85
CA LEU A 125 -8.84 1.71 15.98
C LEU A 125 -10.31 2.07 16.33
N GLY A 126 -11.24 1.21 15.93
CA GLY A 126 -12.67 1.41 16.15
C GLY A 126 -13.02 1.73 17.61
N ARG A 127 -12.32 1.11 18.58
CA ARG A 127 -12.53 1.40 20.01
C ARG A 127 -12.20 2.86 20.38
N ARG A 128 -11.17 3.45 19.78
CA ARG A 128 -10.82 4.86 19.99
C ARG A 128 -11.85 5.77 19.34
N ILE A 129 -12.24 5.49 18.12
CA ILE A 129 -13.28 6.25 17.41
C ILE A 129 -14.59 6.26 18.20
N LEU A 130 -14.95 5.13 18.82
CA LEU A 130 -16.20 4.99 19.57
C LEU A 130 -16.17 5.64 20.97
N ARG A 131 -15.00 5.84 21.56
CA ARG A 131 -14.88 6.27 22.97
C ARG A 131 -14.26 7.64 23.17
N GLU A 132 -13.39 8.09 22.30
CA GLU A 132 -12.71 9.37 22.47
C GLU A 132 -13.56 10.52 21.90
N ASP A 133 -13.69 11.61 22.67
CA ASP A 133 -14.51 12.77 22.32
C ASP A 133 -14.03 13.49 21.05
N ALA A 134 -12.74 13.37 20.71
CA ALA A 134 -12.17 13.88 19.47
C ALA A 134 -12.88 13.36 18.20
N TYR A 135 -13.52 12.20 18.29
CA TYR A 135 -14.21 11.56 17.14
C TYR A 135 -15.75 11.57 17.26
N ALA A 136 -16.30 12.40 18.17
CA ALA A 136 -17.74 12.42 18.44
C ALA A 136 -18.59 12.68 17.18
N GLU A 137 -18.13 13.57 16.30
CA GLU A 137 -18.83 13.91 15.05
C GLU A 137 -18.78 12.81 13.98
N ALA A 138 -17.82 11.88 14.08
CA ALA A 138 -17.70 10.75 13.15
C ALA A 138 -18.55 9.53 13.53
N ARG A 139 -19.27 9.61 14.65
CA ARG A 139 -20.12 8.51 15.13
C ARG A 139 -21.50 8.60 14.50
N PRO A 140 -22.14 7.44 14.22
CA PRO A 140 -23.53 7.40 13.75
C PRO A 140 -24.51 7.87 14.83
#